data_cd367a2d0f4268a8830383011b358651
#
_entry.id   cd367a2d0f4268a8830383011b358651
#
_cell.length_a   1.000
_cell.length_b   1.000
_cell.length_c   1.000
_cell.angle_alpha   90.00
_cell.angle_beta   90.00
_cell.angle_gamma   90.00
#
_symmetry.space_group_name_H-M   'P 1'
#
loop_
_entity.id
_entity.type
_entity.pdbx_description
1 polymer ?
#
loop_
_entity_poly.entity_id
_entity_poly.type
_entity_poly.pdbx_seq_one_letter_code
_entity_poly.pdbx_strand_id
1 'polypeptide(L)'
;MADRSHPLREVLNQVSVESCPGGLNFHCHTQCSDGSLEPLALAQQAQNLGLQHLAVTDHHSTAAYLTIQEYFSAQREYGSAVPTLWTGMEISCLLKGCLVHVLALGFDHGHRALHLYNQGDAAVGEPLRADAVVRAIHAAGGLAVLAHPARYRLGHDVLIEEAAAIGIDGGEAWYDYDMQAVWSPTPVVCDAIDLQLKNLGLLRTCGTDTHGLDLKGR
;
A
#
# COMPACT_ATOMS: atom_id res chain seq x y z
N MET A 1 17.18 -9.16 -2.06
CA MET A 1 16.71 -8.44 -3.28
C MET A 1 15.31 -8.95 -3.56
N ALA A 2 14.36 -8.03 -3.79
CA ALA A 2 13.03 -8.44 -4.20
C ALA A 2 13.08 -9.28 -5.47
N ASP A 3 12.17 -10.24 -5.55
CA ASP A 3 12.03 -11.08 -6.73
C ASP A 3 11.59 -10.21 -7.93
N ARG A 4 12.43 -10.12 -8.96
CA ARG A 4 12.13 -9.38 -10.19
C ARG A 4 10.98 -9.99 -10.99
N SER A 5 10.61 -11.25 -10.70
CA SER A 5 9.49 -11.96 -11.35
C SER A 5 8.16 -11.78 -10.65
N HIS A 6 8.07 -11.00 -9.55
CA HIS A 6 6.84 -10.81 -8.80
C HIS A 6 5.72 -10.26 -9.68
N PRO A 7 4.55 -10.92 -9.79
CA PRO A 7 3.51 -10.56 -10.77
C PRO A 7 2.92 -9.16 -10.56
N LEU A 8 2.89 -8.67 -9.31
CA LEU A 8 2.44 -7.30 -9.01
C LEU A 8 3.33 -6.23 -9.67
N ARG A 9 4.60 -6.53 -9.98
CA ARG A 9 5.48 -5.57 -10.68
C ARG A 9 4.95 -5.17 -12.05
N GLU A 10 4.34 -6.09 -12.78
CA GLU A 10 3.74 -5.79 -14.09
C GLU A 10 2.59 -4.79 -13.95
N VAL A 11 1.78 -4.94 -12.91
CA VAL A 11 0.69 -4.00 -12.59
C VAL A 11 1.27 -2.63 -12.20
N LEU A 12 2.25 -2.61 -11.27
CA LEU A 12 2.83 -1.36 -10.76
C LEU A 12 3.60 -0.58 -11.83
N ASN A 13 4.16 -1.24 -12.83
CA ASN A 13 4.80 -0.57 -13.97
C ASN A 13 3.81 0.21 -14.85
N GLN A 14 2.52 -0.13 -14.81
CA GLN A 14 1.47 0.52 -15.60
C GLN A 14 0.71 1.60 -14.80
N VAL A 15 0.99 1.74 -13.50
CA VAL A 15 0.29 2.74 -12.66
C VAL A 15 0.64 4.16 -13.10
N SER A 16 -0.39 4.98 -13.23
CA SER A 16 -0.34 6.38 -13.65
C SER A 16 -1.20 7.26 -12.72
N VAL A 17 -1.17 8.55 -12.94
CA VAL A 17 -1.99 9.52 -12.21
C VAL A 17 -3.50 9.24 -12.26
N GLU A 18 -3.96 8.57 -13.32
CA GLU A 18 -5.38 8.25 -13.55
C GLU A 18 -5.79 6.89 -12.96
N SER A 19 -4.84 6.10 -12.44
CA SER A 19 -5.11 4.73 -12.02
C SER A 19 -5.97 4.64 -10.76
N CYS A 20 -5.78 5.57 -9.81
CA CYS A 20 -6.55 5.63 -8.57
C CYS A 20 -7.54 6.80 -8.63
N PRO A 21 -8.73 6.67 -8.03
CA PRO A 21 -9.30 5.54 -7.32
C PRO A 21 -10.17 4.62 -8.20
N GLY A 22 -10.25 4.85 -9.51
CA GLY A 22 -11.21 4.18 -10.40
C GLY A 22 -10.74 2.85 -10.98
N GLY A 23 -9.43 2.65 -11.15
CA GLY A 23 -8.87 1.42 -11.74
C GLY A 23 -8.28 0.48 -10.69
N LEU A 24 -7.63 1.03 -9.67
CA LEU A 24 -6.99 0.27 -8.60
C LEU A 24 -6.91 1.09 -7.31
N ASN A 25 -6.66 0.41 -6.20
CA ASN A 25 -6.35 1.02 -4.92
C ASN A 25 -5.40 0.11 -4.12
N PHE A 26 -4.19 0.62 -3.85
CA PHE A 26 -3.16 -0.12 -3.11
C PHE A 26 -2.88 0.47 -1.71
N HIS A 27 -3.74 1.40 -1.24
CA HIS A 27 -3.63 2.00 0.07
C HIS A 27 -5.03 2.39 0.57
N CYS A 28 -5.60 1.59 1.46
CA CYS A 28 -6.88 1.85 2.11
C CYS A 28 -6.99 1.06 3.42
N HIS A 29 -7.81 1.57 4.34
CA HIS A 29 -7.96 1.06 5.69
C HIS A 29 -9.37 0.59 6.00
N THR A 30 -9.47 -0.37 6.91
CA THR A 30 -10.71 -0.90 7.44
C THR A 30 -10.76 -0.78 8.97
N GLN A 31 -11.86 -1.24 9.57
CA GLN A 31 -11.99 -1.37 11.02
C GLN A 31 -11.04 -2.41 11.64
N CYS A 32 -10.25 -3.12 10.82
CA CYS A 32 -9.17 -3.98 11.32
C CYS A 32 -7.92 -3.19 11.75
N SER A 33 -7.91 -1.87 11.51
CA SER A 33 -6.98 -0.90 12.09
C SER A 33 -7.71 0.36 12.53
N ASP A 34 -7.55 1.47 11.83
CA ASP A 34 -8.09 2.78 12.17
C ASP A 34 -9.06 3.36 11.13
N GLY A 35 -9.42 2.57 10.10
CA GLY A 35 -10.45 2.92 9.13
C GLY A 35 -11.86 2.71 9.67
N SER A 36 -12.85 3.28 8.99
CA SER A 36 -14.26 3.19 9.36
C SER A 36 -15.06 2.14 8.58
N LEU A 37 -14.54 1.66 7.45
CA LEU A 37 -15.19 0.65 6.64
C LEU A 37 -15.02 -0.75 7.23
N GLU A 38 -16.13 -1.48 7.34
CA GLU A 38 -16.09 -2.93 7.51
C GLU A 38 -15.41 -3.58 6.30
N PRO A 39 -14.59 -4.65 6.46
CA PRO A 39 -13.92 -5.31 5.35
C PRO A 39 -14.86 -5.72 4.22
N LEU A 40 -16.04 -6.26 4.54
CA LEU A 40 -17.04 -6.65 3.54
C LEU A 40 -17.61 -5.45 2.80
N ALA A 41 -17.89 -4.34 3.50
CA ALA A 41 -18.40 -3.11 2.87
C ALA A 41 -17.36 -2.50 1.93
N LEU A 42 -16.07 -2.53 2.29
CA LEU A 42 -14.98 -2.11 1.44
C LEU A 42 -14.91 -2.97 0.17
N ALA A 43 -14.98 -4.30 0.30
CA ALA A 43 -14.97 -5.22 -0.83
C ALA A 43 -16.14 -4.97 -1.80
N GLN A 44 -17.35 -4.74 -1.28
CA GLN A 44 -18.53 -4.39 -2.07
C GLN A 44 -18.35 -3.06 -2.82
N GLN A 45 -17.78 -2.03 -2.16
CA GLN A 45 -17.48 -0.77 -2.83
C GLN A 45 -16.44 -0.95 -3.93
N ALA A 46 -15.36 -1.69 -3.69
CA ALA A 46 -14.33 -1.97 -4.68
C ALA A 46 -14.89 -2.69 -5.92
N GLN A 47 -15.78 -3.67 -5.72
CA GLN A 47 -16.47 -4.36 -6.79
C GLN A 47 -17.40 -3.41 -7.57
N ASN A 48 -18.22 -2.62 -6.87
CA ASN A 48 -19.16 -1.67 -7.50
C ASN A 48 -18.45 -0.57 -8.29
N LEU A 49 -17.24 -0.16 -7.85
CA LEU A 49 -16.39 0.78 -8.58
C LEU A 49 -15.74 0.15 -9.82
N GLY A 50 -15.75 -1.18 -9.92
CA GLY A 50 -15.10 -1.90 -11.02
C GLY A 50 -13.58 -1.88 -10.93
N LEU A 51 -13.02 -1.82 -9.72
CA LEU A 51 -11.56 -1.87 -9.56
C LEU A 51 -11.00 -3.15 -10.17
N GLN A 52 -9.87 -3.05 -10.83
CA GLN A 52 -9.12 -4.18 -11.37
C GLN A 52 -8.20 -4.81 -10.32
N HIS A 53 -7.61 -3.98 -9.45
CA HIS A 53 -6.70 -4.41 -8.39
C HIS A 53 -7.02 -3.70 -7.07
N LEU A 54 -6.89 -4.45 -5.98
CA LEU A 54 -7.08 -3.96 -4.61
C LEU A 54 -6.04 -4.56 -3.67
N ALA A 55 -5.46 -3.74 -2.80
CA ALA A 55 -4.81 -4.19 -1.58
C ALA A 55 -5.33 -3.37 -0.41
N VAL A 56 -5.83 -4.03 0.64
CA VAL A 56 -6.15 -3.39 1.91
C VAL A 56 -4.90 -3.39 2.77
N THR A 57 -4.54 -2.24 3.29
CA THR A 57 -3.26 -1.99 3.96
C THR A 57 -3.44 -1.51 5.38
N ASP A 58 -4.33 -2.16 6.12
CA ASP A 58 -4.55 -1.89 7.54
C ASP A 58 -3.22 -1.81 8.31
N HIS A 59 -3.12 -0.87 9.25
CA HIS A 59 -1.94 -0.71 10.08
C HIS A 59 -1.65 -1.97 10.89
N HIS A 60 -0.48 -2.57 10.67
CA HIS A 60 0.00 -3.75 11.39
C HIS A 60 -1.02 -4.90 11.46
N SER A 61 -1.89 -5.02 10.43
CA SER A 61 -2.96 -6.02 10.39
C SER A 61 -3.23 -6.54 8.98
N THR A 62 -3.46 -7.84 8.86
CA THR A 62 -3.98 -8.49 7.65
C THR A 62 -5.34 -9.13 7.89
N ALA A 63 -6.03 -8.75 8.97
CA ALA A 63 -7.27 -9.40 9.40
C ALA A 63 -8.42 -9.25 8.37
N ALA A 64 -8.45 -8.14 7.62
CA ALA A 64 -9.45 -7.92 6.57
C ALA A 64 -9.30 -8.88 5.37
N TYR A 65 -8.09 -9.39 5.11
CA TYR A 65 -7.76 -10.09 3.86
C TYR A 65 -8.65 -11.30 3.60
N LEU A 66 -8.80 -12.21 4.57
CA LEU A 66 -9.54 -13.45 4.38
C LEU A 66 -11.04 -13.20 4.13
N THR A 67 -11.64 -12.26 4.86
CA THR A 67 -13.05 -11.89 4.65
C THR A 67 -13.30 -11.36 3.24
N ILE A 68 -12.40 -10.52 2.73
CA ILE A 68 -12.51 -9.96 1.37
C ILE A 68 -12.25 -11.04 0.32
N GLN A 69 -11.28 -11.91 0.55
CA GLN A 69 -10.96 -13.04 -0.33
C GLN A 69 -12.14 -14.01 -0.47
N GLU A 70 -12.79 -14.36 0.64
CA GLU A 70 -13.98 -15.22 0.64
C GLU A 70 -15.13 -14.57 -0.14
N TYR A 71 -15.39 -13.29 0.10
CA TYR A 71 -16.41 -12.55 -0.64
C TYR A 71 -16.14 -12.55 -2.15
N PHE A 72 -14.92 -12.18 -2.57
CA PHE A 72 -14.58 -12.16 -4.00
C PHE A 72 -14.59 -13.54 -4.62
N SER A 73 -14.24 -14.59 -3.89
CA SER A 73 -14.32 -15.97 -4.37
C SER A 73 -15.77 -16.38 -4.65
N ALA A 74 -16.67 -16.09 -3.72
CA ALA A 74 -18.11 -16.34 -3.90
C ALA A 74 -18.68 -15.55 -5.09
N GLN A 75 -18.30 -14.26 -5.25
CA GLN A 75 -18.77 -13.44 -6.38
C GLN A 75 -18.28 -14.00 -7.73
N ARG A 76 -17.06 -14.53 -7.81
CA ARG A 76 -16.53 -15.17 -9.04
C ARG A 76 -17.32 -16.43 -9.40
N GLU A 77 -17.71 -17.25 -8.41
CA GLU A 77 -18.54 -18.44 -8.63
C GLU A 77 -19.91 -18.10 -9.23
N TYR A 78 -20.45 -16.91 -8.90
CA TYR A 78 -21.68 -16.38 -9.51
C TYR A 78 -21.44 -15.66 -10.86
N GLY A 79 -20.21 -15.67 -11.38
CA GLY A 79 -19.87 -15.05 -12.65
C GLY A 79 -19.69 -13.53 -12.59
N SER A 80 -19.61 -12.94 -11.41
CA SER A 80 -19.40 -11.50 -11.23
C SER A 80 -17.93 -11.13 -11.40
N ALA A 81 -17.66 -10.00 -12.04
CA ALA A 81 -16.33 -9.40 -12.05
C ALA A 81 -15.99 -8.85 -10.66
N VAL A 82 -14.78 -9.12 -10.20
CA VAL A 82 -14.23 -8.62 -8.94
C VAL A 82 -12.76 -8.26 -9.09
N PRO A 83 -12.21 -7.37 -8.25
CA PRO A 83 -10.79 -7.05 -8.27
C PRO A 83 -9.90 -8.28 -8.07
N THR A 84 -8.68 -8.21 -8.62
CA THR A 84 -7.59 -9.04 -8.13
C THR A 84 -7.17 -8.52 -6.77
N LEU A 85 -7.37 -9.33 -5.73
CA LEU A 85 -6.99 -9.00 -4.35
C LEU A 85 -5.53 -9.37 -4.13
N TRP A 86 -4.74 -8.41 -3.69
CA TRP A 86 -3.37 -8.57 -3.22
C TRP A 86 -3.32 -8.50 -1.70
N THR A 87 -2.41 -9.23 -1.08
CA THR A 87 -2.12 -9.01 0.34
C THR A 87 -1.54 -7.62 0.53
N GLY A 88 -1.95 -6.95 1.60
CA GLY A 88 -1.50 -5.61 1.95
C GLY A 88 -1.36 -5.44 3.46
N MET A 89 -0.44 -4.59 3.88
CA MET A 89 -0.28 -4.14 5.27
C MET A 89 0.55 -2.86 5.29
N GLU A 90 0.14 -1.87 6.07
CA GLU A 90 0.95 -0.67 6.31
C GLU A 90 1.74 -0.82 7.61
N ILE A 91 3.07 -0.68 7.51
CA ILE A 91 4.00 -0.92 8.61
C ILE A 91 4.72 0.37 8.98
N SER A 92 4.57 0.81 10.23
CA SER A 92 5.33 1.93 10.79
C SER A 92 6.79 1.53 11.02
N CYS A 93 7.72 2.38 10.59
CA CYS A 93 9.15 2.12 10.77
C CYS A 93 9.98 3.41 10.83
N LEU A 94 11.24 3.29 11.26
CA LEU A 94 12.18 4.40 11.31
C LEU A 94 13.14 4.38 10.12
N LEU A 95 13.05 5.41 9.27
CA LEU A 95 13.97 5.69 8.18
C LEU A 95 14.72 7.00 8.47
N LYS A 96 16.05 6.95 8.58
CA LYS A 96 16.88 8.13 8.92
C LYS A 96 16.36 8.89 10.16
N GLY A 97 15.85 8.15 11.16
CA GLY A 97 15.28 8.72 12.38
C GLY A 97 13.93 9.42 12.19
N CYS A 98 13.33 9.35 11.01
CA CYS A 98 11.97 9.79 10.74
C CYS A 98 11.03 8.58 10.82
N LEU A 99 9.93 8.71 11.57
CA LEU A 99 8.87 7.70 11.56
C LEU A 99 8.14 7.81 10.21
N VAL A 100 8.17 6.73 9.44
CA VAL A 100 7.53 6.62 8.13
C VAL A 100 6.70 5.35 8.07
N HIS A 101 5.88 5.22 7.03
CA HIS A 101 5.15 4.00 6.75
C HIS A 101 5.67 3.33 5.47
N VAL A 102 5.67 2.00 5.49
CA VAL A 102 5.99 1.15 4.34
C VAL A 102 4.81 0.23 4.08
N LEU A 103 4.28 0.27 2.87
CA LEU A 103 3.29 -0.70 2.42
C LEU A 103 4.00 -1.99 2.05
N ALA A 104 3.62 -3.08 2.69
CA ALA A 104 3.93 -4.42 2.25
C ALA A 104 2.84 -4.87 1.28
N LEU A 105 3.18 -5.20 0.04
CA LEU A 105 2.22 -5.56 -1.01
C LEU A 105 2.56 -6.91 -1.63
N GLY A 106 1.55 -7.76 -1.86
CA GLY A 106 1.67 -9.00 -2.62
C GLY A 106 2.50 -10.10 -1.93
N PHE A 107 2.67 -10.07 -0.63
CA PHE A 107 3.42 -11.07 0.14
C PHE A 107 2.60 -12.34 0.41
N ASP A 108 3.28 -13.42 0.78
CA ASP A 108 2.63 -14.65 1.21
C ASP A 108 1.87 -14.42 2.53
N HIS A 109 0.52 -14.54 2.49
CA HIS A 109 -0.33 -14.34 3.66
C HIS A 109 0.03 -15.33 4.78
N GLY A 110 0.22 -14.80 5.99
CA GLY A 110 0.62 -15.61 7.16
C GLY A 110 2.10 -16.00 7.20
N HIS A 111 2.95 -15.48 6.29
CA HIS A 111 4.37 -15.78 6.31
C HIS A 111 5.03 -15.31 7.61
N ARG A 112 5.82 -16.21 8.24
CA ARG A 112 6.43 -16.00 9.57
C ARG A 112 7.30 -14.74 9.70
N ALA A 113 7.91 -14.29 8.62
CA ALA A 113 8.76 -13.09 8.62
C ALA A 113 7.97 -11.81 8.97
N LEU A 114 6.65 -11.81 8.71
CA LEU A 114 5.76 -10.67 9.00
C LEU A 114 4.98 -10.83 10.31
N HIS A 115 5.09 -11.94 11.03
CA HIS A 115 4.32 -12.14 12.27
C HIS A 115 4.55 -11.03 13.30
N LEU A 116 5.79 -10.51 13.42
CA LEU A 116 6.11 -9.44 14.35
C LEU A 116 5.42 -8.11 13.98
N TYR A 117 5.22 -7.89 12.68
CA TYR A 117 4.61 -6.68 12.15
C TYR A 117 3.08 -6.74 12.03
N ASN A 118 2.49 -7.93 12.22
CA ASN A 118 1.06 -8.21 12.12
C ASN A 118 0.46 -8.46 13.51
N GLN A 119 0.64 -7.49 14.44
CA GLN A 119 0.21 -7.59 15.84
C GLN A 119 -0.70 -6.45 16.28
N GLY A 120 -1.12 -5.58 15.35
CA GLY A 120 -1.94 -4.40 15.63
C GLY A 120 -1.13 -3.17 16.04
N ASP A 121 0.14 -3.33 16.45
CA ASP A 121 1.00 -2.25 16.92
C ASP A 121 2.35 -2.24 16.20
N ALA A 122 3.00 -1.07 16.18
CA ALA A 122 4.34 -0.93 15.64
C ALA A 122 5.36 -1.74 16.47
N ALA A 123 6.28 -2.42 15.78
CA ALA A 123 7.40 -3.09 16.42
C ALA A 123 8.28 -2.07 17.16
N VAL A 124 9.04 -2.52 18.16
CA VAL A 124 9.94 -1.68 18.94
C VAL A 124 11.39 -2.11 18.80
N GLY A 125 12.32 -1.18 18.99
CA GLY A 125 13.75 -1.46 18.93
C GLY A 125 14.27 -1.69 17.52
N GLU A 126 15.13 -2.69 17.32
CA GLU A 126 15.75 -2.98 16.03
C GLU A 126 14.74 -3.32 14.92
N PRO A 127 13.67 -4.11 15.17
CA PRO A 127 12.64 -4.38 14.15
C PRO A 127 11.90 -3.14 13.64
N LEU A 128 11.86 -2.04 14.40
CA LEU A 128 11.27 -0.78 13.96
C LEU A 128 12.07 -0.10 12.82
N ARG A 129 13.32 -0.49 12.59
CA ARG A 129 14.14 0.07 11.51
C ARG A 129 13.58 -0.29 10.14
N ALA A 130 13.54 0.69 9.23
CA ALA A 130 12.99 0.50 7.88
C ALA A 130 13.71 -0.62 7.10
N ASP A 131 15.03 -0.77 7.26
CA ASP A 131 15.79 -1.85 6.61
C ASP A 131 15.40 -3.25 7.13
N ALA A 132 15.01 -3.37 8.40
CA ALA A 132 14.50 -4.63 8.96
C ALA A 132 13.10 -4.95 8.40
N VAL A 133 12.22 -3.93 8.28
CA VAL A 133 10.89 -4.06 7.67
C VAL A 133 11.01 -4.50 6.21
N VAL A 134 11.82 -3.82 5.40
CA VAL A 134 12.04 -4.15 3.98
C VAL A 134 12.53 -5.59 3.83
N ARG A 135 13.51 -6.02 4.64
CA ARG A 135 13.99 -7.43 4.62
C ARG A 135 12.89 -8.43 4.97
N ALA A 136 12.02 -8.11 5.95
CA ALA A 136 10.93 -9.00 6.34
C ALA A 136 9.87 -9.13 5.23
N ILE A 137 9.52 -8.01 4.56
CA ILE A 137 8.61 -8.00 3.41
C ILE A 137 9.19 -8.85 2.26
N HIS A 138 10.46 -8.66 1.91
CA HIS A 138 11.12 -9.46 0.87
C HIS A 138 11.22 -10.94 1.23
N ALA A 139 11.49 -11.27 2.50
CA ALA A 139 11.51 -12.65 2.97
C ALA A 139 10.14 -13.33 2.86
N ALA A 140 9.06 -12.56 2.93
CA ALA A 140 7.69 -13.01 2.71
C ALA A 140 7.27 -12.99 1.23
N GLY A 141 8.17 -12.72 0.30
CA GLY A 141 7.91 -12.69 -1.13
C GLY A 141 7.23 -11.41 -1.62
N GLY A 142 7.00 -10.42 -0.77
CA GLY A 142 6.30 -9.18 -1.09
C GLY A 142 7.18 -8.07 -1.63
N LEU A 143 6.54 -6.98 -2.05
CA LEU A 143 7.16 -5.71 -2.45
C LEU A 143 6.99 -4.67 -1.34
N ALA A 144 8.07 -3.93 -1.05
CA ALA A 144 8.08 -2.83 -0.09
C ALA A 144 7.93 -1.50 -0.80
N VAL A 145 6.97 -0.68 -0.39
CA VAL A 145 6.64 0.61 -1.02
C VAL A 145 6.59 1.71 0.04
N LEU A 146 7.31 2.81 -0.15
CA LEU A 146 7.26 3.95 0.75
C LEU A 146 5.91 4.67 0.59
N ALA A 147 5.10 4.69 1.66
CA ALA A 147 3.79 5.34 1.66
C ALA A 147 3.93 6.87 1.72
N HIS A 148 3.05 7.58 1.02
CA HIS A 148 2.87 9.06 1.06
C HIS A 148 4.13 9.85 1.45
N PRO A 149 5.23 9.80 0.66
CA PRO A 149 6.56 10.26 1.06
C PRO A 149 6.65 11.75 1.43
N ALA A 150 5.73 12.60 0.99
CA ALA A 150 5.71 14.01 1.33
C ALA A 150 4.90 14.37 2.60
N ARG A 151 4.37 13.38 3.34
CA ARG A 151 3.65 13.64 4.62
C ARG A 151 4.56 13.77 5.83
N TYR A 152 5.84 13.51 5.69
CA TYR A 152 6.75 13.39 6.81
C TYR A 152 7.53 14.68 7.08
N ARG A 153 8.21 14.74 8.24
CA ARG A 153 9.03 15.88 8.63
C ARG A 153 10.32 16.06 7.80
N LEU A 154 10.78 14.99 7.14
CA LEU A 154 11.86 15.04 6.16
C LEU A 154 11.27 15.17 4.77
N GLY A 155 11.96 15.87 3.87
CA GLY A 155 11.54 16.00 2.48
C GLY A 155 11.44 14.64 1.76
N HIS A 156 10.49 14.53 0.84
CA HIS A 156 10.30 13.30 0.07
C HIS A 156 11.57 12.91 -0.73
N ASP A 157 12.33 13.91 -1.20
CA ASP A 157 13.58 13.72 -1.92
C ASP A 157 14.60 12.94 -1.08
N VAL A 158 14.80 13.35 0.18
CA VAL A 158 15.68 12.65 1.12
C VAL A 158 15.16 11.27 1.47
N LEU A 159 13.85 11.15 1.75
CA LEU A 159 13.26 9.87 2.18
C LEU A 159 13.28 8.83 1.07
N ILE A 160 13.01 9.21 -0.18
CA ILE A 160 13.02 8.28 -1.31
C ILE A 160 14.45 7.80 -1.60
N GLU A 161 15.47 8.67 -1.52
CA GLU A 161 16.87 8.27 -1.67
C GLU A 161 17.31 7.31 -0.58
N GLU A 162 17.01 7.60 0.69
CA GLU A 162 17.34 6.71 1.81
C GLU A 162 16.59 5.37 1.72
N ALA A 163 15.33 5.38 1.27
CA ALA A 163 14.55 4.17 1.04
C ALA A 163 15.14 3.33 -0.11
N ALA A 164 15.55 3.96 -1.20
CA ALA A 164 16.24 3.28 -2.30
C ALA A 164 17.54 2.61 -1.83
N ALA A 165 18.31 3.29 -0.97
CA ALA A 165 19.57 2.77 -0.43
C ALA A 165 19.39 1.51 0.43
N ILE A 166 18.25 1.33 1.08
CA ILE A 166 17.93 0.11 1.86
C ILE A 166 17.18 -0.95 1.04
N GLY A 167 16.94 -0.72 -0.26
CA GLY A 167 16.39 -1.69 -1.18
C GLY A 167 14.87 -1.70 -1.27
N ILE A 168 14.19 -0.57 -1.02
CA ILE A 168 12.74 -0.46 -1.25
C ILE A 168 12.41 -0.69 -2.74
N ASP A 169 11.25 -1.25 -3.05
CA ASP A 169 10.85 -1.56 -4.42
C ASP A 169 10.18 -0.39 -5.14
N GLY A 170 9.53 0.50 -4.39
CA GLY A 170 8.78 1.61 -4.97
C GLY A 170 8.35 2.66 -3.95
N GLY A 171 7.55 3.60 -4.41
CA GLY A 171 6.93 4.63 -3.59
C GLY A 171 5.53 4.98 -4.09
N GLU A 172 4.73 5.54 -3.21
CA GLU A 172 3.42 6.07 -3.54
C GLU A 172 3.60 7.39 -4.27
N ALA A 173 3.46 7.34 -5.60
CA ALA A 173 3.71 8.49 -6.48
C ALA A 173 2.53 9.46 -6.48
N TRP A 174 1.32 8.93 -6.45
CA TRP A 174 0.09 9.74 -6.50
C TRP A 174 -0.70 9.59 -5.22
N TYR A 175 -0.85 10.70 -4.53
CA TYR A 175 -1.49 10.80 -3.23
C TYR A 175 -2.15 12.17 -3.06
N ASP A 176 -3.25 12.25 -2.32
CA ASP A 176 -3.94 13.50 -2.00
C ASP A 176 -3.32 14.16 -0.76
N TYR A 177 -2.31 15.00 -0.98
CA TYR A 177 -1.66 15.77 0.09
C TYR A 177 -2.50 16.96 0.57
N ASP A 178 -3.48 17.39 -0.24
CA ASP A 178 -4.39 18.50 0.07
C ASP A 178 -5.60 18.05 0.89
N MET A 179 -5.78 16.74 1.09
CA MET A 179 -6.85 16.13 1.89
C MET A 179 -8.23 16.56 1.41
N GLN A 180 -8.47 16.44 0.10
CA GLN A 180 -9.74 16.80 -0.53
C GLN A 180 -10.88 15.83 -0.09
N ALA A 181 -12.12 16.32 -0.08
CA ALA A 181 -13.28 15.49 0.24
C ALA A 181 -13.48 14.33 -0.76
N VAL A 182 -13.08 14.53 -2.00
CA VAL A 182 -12.96 13.50 -3.04
C VAL A 182 -11.50 13.40 -3.39
N TRP A 183 -10.95 12.20 -3.29
CA TRP A 183 -9.52 11.97 -3.52
C TRP A 183 -9.08 12.50 -4.89
N SER A 184 -8.01 13.27 -4.89
CA SER A 184 -7.38 13.81 -6.09
C SER A 184 -5.87 13.98 -5.83
N PRO A 185 -4.98 13.46 -6.68
CA PRO A 185 -3.55 13.60 -6.47
C PRO A 185 -3.13 15.06 -6.54
N THR A 186 -2.31 15.52 -5.58
CA THR A 186 -1.76 16.89 -5.54
C THR A 186 -0.71 17.05 -6.63
N PRO A 187 -0.95 17.81 -7.73
CA PRO A 187 -0.18 17.66 -8.96
C PRO A 187 1.33 17.88 -8.79
N VAL A 188 1.74 19.06 -8.28
CA VAL A 188 3.16 19.45 -8.23
C VAL A 188 3.99 18.50 -7.36
N VAL A 189 3.45 18.07 -6.23
CA VAL A 189 4.13 17.15 -5.30
C VAL A 189 4.22 15.75 -5.93
N CYS A 190 3.12 15.27 -6.48
CA CYS A 190 3.07 13.95 -7.11
C CYS A 190 3.98 13.85 -8.34
N ASP A 191 4.04 14.90 -9.18
CA ASP A 191 4.94 14.95 -10.35
C ASP A 191 6.41 14.87 -9.92
N ALA A 192 6.78 15.58 -8.85
CA ALA A 192 8.15 15.55 -8.31
C ALA A 192 8.53 14.17 -7.78
N ILE A 193 7.62 13.52 -7.05
CA ILE A 193 7.81 12.16 -6.52
C ILE A 193 7.90 11.14 -7.66
N ASP A 194 6.96 11.19 -8.63
CA ASP A 194 6.96 10.29 -9.80
C ASP A 194 8.28 10.40 -10.58
N LEU A 195 8.75 11.62 -10.83
CA LEU A 195 10.01 11.85 -11.52
C LEU A 195 11.21 11.26 -10.75
N GLN A 196 11.24 11.46 -9.41
CA GLN A 196 12.32 10.93 -8.58
C GLN A 196 12.31 9.40 -8.56
N LEU A 197 11.15 8.76 -8.40
CA LEU A 197 11.01 7.31 -8.45
C LEU A 197 11.45 6.74 -9.79
N LYS A 198 11.08 7.38 -10.90
CA LYS A 198 11.54 7.02 -12.26
C LYS A 198 13.04 7.09 -12.39
N ASN A 199 13.66 8.16 -11.93
CA ASN A 199 15.11 8.37 -12.03
C ASN A 199 15.91 7.31 -11.24
N LEU A 200 15.33 6.79 -10.17
CA LEU A 200 15.91 5.72 -9.34
C LEU A 200 15.52 4.30 -9.82
N GLY A 201 14.71 4.17 -10.87
CA GLY A 201 14.22 2.89 -11.37
C GLY A 201 13.28 2.17 -10.40
N LEU A 202 12.58 2.91 -9.54
CA LEU A 202 11.64 2.41 -8.55
C LEU A 202 10.22 2.31 -9.12
N LEU A 203 9.43 1.36 -8.58
CA LEU A 203 8.02 1.20 -8.91
C LEU A 203 7.18 2.37 -8.34
N ARG A 204 6.00 2.57 -8.93
CA ARG A 204 5.06 3.61 -8.53
C ARG A 204 3.74 2.99 -8.14
N THR A 205 3.14 3.50 -7.08
CA THR A 205 1.81 3.11 -6.63
C THR A 205 0.93 4.31 -6.39
N CYS A 206 -0.33 4.06 -6.13
CA CYS A 206 -1.31 5.02 -5.62
C CYS A 206 -2.38 4.30 -4.80
N GLY A 207 -3.00 5.04 -3.92
CA GLY A 207 -4.11 4.60 -3.10
C GLY A 207 -4.84 5.79 -2.50
N THR A 208 -6.02 5.58 -1.96
CA THR A 208 -6.82 6.66 -1.39
C THR A 208 -6.42 6.98 0.05
N ASP A 209 -5.77 6.05 0.73
CA ASP A 209 -5.50 6.14 2.18
C ASP A 209 -6.80 6.44 2.95
N THR A 210 -7.91 5.84 2.49
CA THR A 210 -9.23 6.12 3.08
C THR A 210 -9.33 5.57 4.49
N HIS A 211 -9.81 6.40 5.40
CA HIS A 211 -10.16 6.08 6.77
C HIS A 211 -11.67 6.30 7.02
N GLY A 212 -12.37 6.91 6.07
CA GLY A 212 -13.79 7.19 6.11
C GLY A 212 -14.67 6.01 5.66
N LEU A 213 -15.90 6.34 5.24
CA LEU A 213 -16.91 5.37 4.80
C LEU A 213 -17.01 5.24 3.26
N ASP A 214 -16.20 5.96 2.51
CA ASP A 214 -16.17 5.93 1.04
C ASP A 214 -14.77 5.61 0.54
N LEU A 215 -14.62 4.54 -0.23
CA LEU A 215 -13.35 4.09 -0.77
C LEU A 215 -12.73 5.11 -1.76
N LYS A 216 -13.51 6.03 -2.31
CA LYS A 216 -13.03 7.14 -3.18
C LYS A 216 -12.66 8.39 -2.39
N GLY A 217 -12.95 8.43 -1.13
CA GLY A 217 -12.61 9.51 -0.22
C GLY A 217 -11.41 9.16 0.64
N ARG A 218 -11.22 9.97 1.64
CA ARG A 218 -10.18 9.78 2.64
C ARG A 218 -10.76 9.57 4.03
#